data_9910751ee5c2d8f32e5e6dff9614efac
#
_entry.id   9910751ee5c2d8f32e5e6dff9614efac
#
_cell.length_a   1.000
_cell.length_b   1.000
_cell.length_c   1.000
_cell.angle_alpha   90.00
_cell.angle_beta   90.00
_cell.angle_gamma   90.00
#
_symmetry.space_group_name_H-M   'P 1'
#
loop_
_entity.id
_entity.type
_entity.pdbx_description
1 polymer ?
#
loop_
_entity_poly.entity_id
_entity_poly.type
_entity_poly.pdbx_seq_one_letter_code
_entity_poly.pdbx_strand_id
1 'polypeptide(L)'
;MASTYSSILNLEIQTTGENSGTWGTITNNNLQKLEAAIKGYVSVAIASTSDALAFSDGTTGDEQSNAIVKLTGTLTGNTTMQCEAQENWYIVDNAATMGTYTLGFKPAGGTAAPLVAASKHLLYTDGSTMFDVLDDAGNITANGTLDVAGDVNFNGGEFFFNQAGADLDFTI
;
A
#
# COMPACT_ATOMS: atom_id res chain seq x y z
N MET A 1 17.19 28.38 -12.91
CA MET A 1 16.58 28.29 -11.57
C MET A 1 16.55 26.83 -11.17
N ALA A 2 16.52 26.50 -9.88
CA ALA A 2 16.33 25.11 -9.47
C ALA A 2 14.87 24.70 -9.75
N SER A 3 14.67 23.52 -10.33
CA SER A 3 13.34 22.97 -10.57
C SER A 3 12.58 22.81 -9.26
N THR A 4 11.27 22.96 -9.30
CA THR A 4 10.34 22.67 -8.19
C THR A 4 9.52 21.43 -8.52
N TYR A 5 9.04 20.73 -7.49
CA TYR A 5 8.33 19.47 -7.66
C TYR A 5 7.00 19.48 -6.91
N SER A 6 6.02 18.72 -7.43
CA SER A 6 4.75 18.51 -6.72
C SER A 6 4.98 17.68 -5.47
N SER A 7 4.18 17.94 -4.41
CA SER A 7 4.39 17.36 -3.08
C SER A 7 4.03 15.89 -2.95
N ILE A 8 3.28 15.30 -3.88
CA ILE A 8 2.77 13.92 -3.78
C ILE A 8 3.46 12.99 -4.77
N LEU A 9 3.46 13.35 -6.06
CA LEU A 9 4.04 12.50 -7.11
C LEU A 9 5.44 12.95 -7.55
N ASN A 10 5.99 14.02 -6.95
CA ASN A 10 7.27 14.63 -7.34
C ASN A 10 7.37 14.88 -8.84
N LEU A 11 6.26 15.36 -9.43
CA LEU A 11 6.24 15.83 -10.81
C LEU A 11 7.00 17.13 -10.90
N GLU A 12 7.86 17.28 -11.90
CA GLU A 12 8.58 18.53 -12.12
C GLU A 12 7.62 19.63 -12.58
N ILE A 13 7.55 20.70 -11.80
CA ILE A 13 6.74 21.89 -12.12
C ILE A 13 7.60 22.86 -12.90
N GLN A 14 7.33 22.95 -14.20
CA GLN A 14 8.10 23.77 -15.12
C GLN A 14 7.71 25.25 -15.03
N THR A 15 8.67 26.13 -14.89
CA THR A 15 8.48 27.58 -14.95
C THR A 15 8.64 28.08 -16.39
N THR A 16 7.88 29.10 -16.78
CA THR A 16 7.97 29.70 -18.13
C THR A 16 9.39 30.14 -18.43
N GLY A 17 9.94 29.68 -19.56
CA GLY A 17 11.31 29.95 -19.99
C GLY A 17 12.40 29.05 -19.41
N GLU A 18 12.02 28.13 -18.50
CA GLU A 18 12.88 27.08 -17.98
C GLU A 18 12.92 25.87 -18.92
N ASN A 19 13.95 25.01 -18.77
CA ASN A 19 14.05 23.73 -19.48
C ASN A 19 14.08 23.83 -21.02
N SER A 20 14.65 24.90 -21.58
CA SER A 20 14.81 25.03 -23.01
C SER A 20 15.56 23.83 -23.60
N GLY A 21 14.94 23.14 -24.54
CA GLY A 21 15.46 21.92 -25.17
C GLY A 21 15.19 20.62 -24.40
N THR A 22 14.74 20.66 -23.16
CA THR A 22 14.46 19.46 -22.33
C THR A 22 13.01 19.34 -21.86
N TRP A 23 12.18 20.36 -22.11
CA TRP A 23 10.78 20.37 -21.66
C TRP A 23 9.97 19.15 -22.09
N GLY A 24 10.23 18.62 -23.30
CA GLY A 24 9.55 17.41 -23.79
C GLY A 24 9.90 16.17 -22.97
N THR A 25 11.15 16.02 -22.57
CA THR A 25 11.59 14.92 -21.69
C THR A 25 10.92 15.03 -20.32
N ILE A 26 10.88 16.21 -19.75
CA ILE A 26 10.26 16.46 -18.44
C ILE A 26 8.75 16.18 -18.49
N THR A 27 8.07 16.65 -19.54
CA THR A 27 6.64 16.37 -19.74
C THR A 27 6.40 14.87 -19.86
N ASN A 28 7.21 14.14 -20.62
CA ASN A 28 7.09 12.70 -20.76
C ASN A 28 7.34 11.96 -19.43
N ASN A 29 8.35 12.38 -18.66
CA ASN A 29 8.61 11.82 -17.35
C ASN A 29 7.40 12.02 -16.40
N ASN A 30 6.83 13.21 -16.39
CA ASN A 30 5.62 13.50 -15.60
C ASN A 30 4.44 12.62 -16.00
N LEU A 31 4.21 12.43 -17.31
CA LEU A 31 3.14 11.56 -17.81
C LEU A 31 3.38 10.09 -17.43
N GLN A 32 4.63 9.61 -17.49
CA GLN A 32 4.98 8.25 -17.07
C GLN A 32 4.78 8.04 -15.56
N LYS A 33 5.09 9.04 -14.73
CA LYS A 33 4.77 8.99 -13.29
C LYS A 33 3.26 8.91 -13.05
N LEU A 34 2.47 9.69 -13.75
CA LEU A 34 1.00 9.61 -13.68
C LEU A 34 0.48 8.24 -14.13
N GLU A 35 1.02 7.68 -15.21
CA GLU A 35 0.66 6.34 -15.69
C GLU A 35 0.98 5.27 -14.63
N ALA A 36 2.17 5.35 -14.02
CA ALA A 36 2.57 4.45 -12.94
C ALA A 36 1.63 4.56 -11.73
N ALA A 37 1.22 5.76 -11.34
CA ALA A 37 0.30 5.99 -10.23
C ALA A 37 -1.12 5.44 -10.51
N ILE A 38 -1.53 5.34 -11.76
CA ILE A 38 -2.85 4.84 -12.14
C ILE A 38 -2.87 3.32 -12.32
N LYS A 39 -1.85 2.75 -13.00
CA LYS A 39 -1.81 1.34 -13.43
C LYS A 39 -0.46 0.67 -13.23
N GLY A 40 0.51 1.34 -12.64
CA GLY A 40 1.86 0.82 -12.48
C GLY A 40 1.89 -0.40 -11.56
N TYR A 41 2.75 -1.34 -11.92
CA TYR A 41 3.07 -2.52 -11.13
C TYR A 41 4.58 -2.64 -11.00
N VAL A 42 5.06 -2.85 -9.79
CA VAL A 42 6.47 -3.10 -9.51
C VAL A 42 6.65 -4.30 -8.60
N SER A 43 7.74 -5.06 -8.80
CA SER A 43 8.14 -6.13 -7.90
C SER A 43 9.43 -5.72 -7.20
N VAL A 44 9.37 -5.63 -5.88
CA VAL A 44 10.47 -5.20 -5.01
C VAL A 44 10.94 -6.39 -4.18
N ALA A 45 12.23 -6.67 -4.24
CA ALA A 45 12.83 -7.69 -3.42
C ALA A 45 13.30 -7.08 -2.09
N ILE A 46 12.77 -7.57 -0.98
CA ILE A 46 13.20 -7.13 0.36
C ILE A 46 14.64 -7.60 0.60
N ALA A 47 15.54 -6.66 0.78
CA ALA A 47 16.97 -6.90 0.92
C ALA A 47 17.46 -6.82 2.37
N SER A 48 16.70 -6.17 3.27
CA SER A 48 17.11 -5.93 4.66
C SER A 48 15.90 -5.88 5.61
N THR A 49 16.14 -5.81 6.91
CA THR A 49 15.08 -5.68 7.93
C THR A 49 14.50 -4.27 8.01
N SER A 50 15.11 -3.30 7.37
CA SER A 50 14.55 -1.95 7.16
C SER A 50 14.85 -1.55 5.72
N ASP A 51 13.85 -1.61 4.88
CA ASP A 51 13.95 -1.35 3.45
C ASP A 51 12.99 -0.25 3.04
N ALA A 52 13.23 0.40 1.91
CA ALA A 52 12.40 1.50 1.44
C ALA A 52 12.17 1.42 -0.07
N LEU A 53 10.96 1.79 -0.49
CA LEU A 53 10.64 1.95 -1.89
C LEU A 53 11.45 3.12 -2.48
N ALA A 54 12.07 2.89 -3.62
CA ALA A 54 12.80 3.95 -4.32
C ALA A 54 11.84 5.06 -4.77
N PHE A 55 12.23 6.31 -4.51
CA PHE A 55 11.48 7.49 -4.88
C PHE A 55 12.42 8.66 -5.18
N SER A 56 12.23 9.36 -6.28
CA SER A 56 13.11 10.45 -6.72
C SER A 56 12.35 11.54 -7.46
N ASP A 57 12.89 12.75 -7.36
CA ASP A 57 12.33 13.94 -7.99
C ASP A 57 12.46 13.90 -9.51
N GLY A 58 11.35 14.14 -10.21
CA GLY A 58 11.33 14.37 -11.67
C GLY A 58 11.78 13.20 -12.55
N THR A 59 12.15 12.05 -11.99
CA THR A 59 12.60 10.87 -12.72
C THR A 59 11.50 9.82 -12.82
N THR A 60 11.68 8.85 -13.71
CA THR A 60 10.78 7.71 -13.89
C THR A 60 11.39 6.43 -13.33
N GLY A 61 10.58 5.38 -13.13
CA GLY A 61 11.04 4.09 -12.63
C GLY A 61 11.08 3.99 -11.12
N ASP A 62 10.51 4.96 -10.41
CA ASP A 62 10.36 4.89 -8.96
C ASP A 62 9.43 3.75 -8.54
N GLU A 63 9.83 3.00 -7.54
CA GLU A 63 9.01 1.92 -6.98
C GLU A 63 7.76 2.46 -6.31
N GLN A 64 7.90 3.53 -5.55
CA GLN A 64 6.81 4.17 -4.81
C GLN A 64 5.74 4.79 -5.71
N SER A 65 6.06 5.19 -6.93
CA SER A 65 5.10 5.78 -7.86
C SER A 65 4.08 4.78 -8.42
N ASN A 66 4.27 3.48 -8.18
CA ASN A 66 3.38 2.46 -8.71
C ASN A 66 2.17 2.21 -7.80
N ALA A 67 1.01 2.05 -8.42
CA ALA A 67 -0.23 1.72 -7.72
C ALA A 67 -0.20 0.32 -7.08
N ILE A 68 0.52 -0.63 -7.69
CA ILE A 68 0.64 -2.01 -7.24
C ILE A 68 2.09 -2.32 -6.93
N VAL A 69 2.36 -2.72 -5.69
CA VAL A 69 3.69 -3.09 -5.20
C VAL A 69 3.67 -4.55 -4.77
N LYS A 70 4.44 -5.40 -5.44
CA LYS A 70 4.66 -6.78 -5.03
C LYS A 70 5.94 -6.88 -4.22
N LEU A 71 5.84 -7.28 -2.97
CA LEU A 71 6.98 -7.54 -2.09
C LEU A 71 7.39 -9.02 -2.22
N THR A 72 8.69 -9.24 -2.46
CA THR A 72 9.27 -10.58 -2.66
C THR A 72 10.52 -10.76 -1.80
N GLY A 73 11.07 -11.96 -1.78
CA GLY A 73 12.28 -12.29 -1.01
C GLY A 73 11.98 -13.12 0.22
N THR A 74 13.02 -13.42 1.00
CA THR A 74 12.93 -14.19 2.26
C THR A 74 13.40 -13.32 3.40
N LEU A 75 12.55 -13.15 4.42
CA LEU A 75 12.89 -12.35 5.59
C LEU A 75 13.95 -13.05 6.45
N THR A 76 14.88 -12.27 6.97
CA THR A 76 15.93 -12.71 7.90
C THR A 76 15.72 -12.17 9.31
N GLY A 77 14.68 -11.38 9.53
CA GLY A 77 14.27 -10.76 10.79
C GLY A 77 12.93 -10.07 10.64
N ASN A 78 12.40 -9.53 11.74
CA ASN A 78 11.23 -8.64 11.68
C ASN A 78 11.57 -7.44 10.80
N THR A 79 10.77 -7.20 9.77
CA THR A 79 11.08 -6.29 8.66
C THR A 79 10.05 -5.18 8.55
N THR A 80 10.51 -4.01 8.17
CA THR A 80 9.65 -2.88 7.76
C THR A 80 10.03 -2.43 6.35
N MET A 81 9.04 -2.38 5.45
CA MET A 81 9.13 -1.65 4.19
C MET A 81 8.63 -0.23 4.40
N GLN A 82 9.34 0.76 3.86
CA GLN A 82 9.01 2.17 4.01
C GLN A 82 8.67 2.81 2.67
N CYS A 83 7.73 3.74 2.70
CA CYS A 83 7.51 4.74 1.65
C CYS A 83 7.83 6.13 2.19
N GLU A 84 7.90 7.14 1.33
CA GLU A 84 8.02 8.53 1.77
C GLU A 84 6.83 8.95 2.65
N ALA A 85 7.05 9.95 3.52
CA ALA A 85 6.04 10.49 4.43
C ALA A 85 5.06 11.41 3.68
N GLN A 86 4.27 10.85 2.77
CA GLN A 86 3.31 11.53 1.91
C GLN A 86 1.98 10.80 1.92
N GLU A 87 0.89 11.52 1.65
CA GLU A 87 -0.41 10.90 1.39
C GLU A 87 -0.34 10.05 0.12
N ASN A 88 -0.70 8.78 0.23
CA ASN A 88 -0.72 7.85 -0.90
C ASN A 88 -1.60 6.63 -0.61
N TRP A 89 -1.87 5.83 -1.64
CA TRP A 89 -2.53 4.55 -1.51
C TRP A 89 -1.78 3.49 -2.33
N TYR A 90 -1.87 2.23 -1.91
CA TYR A 90 -1.18 1.12 -2.53
C TYR A 90 -2.04 -0.14 -2.52
N ILE A 91 -1.98 -0.92 -3.59
CA ILE A 91 -2.29 -2.34 -3.53
C ILE A 91 -0.97 -3.08 -3.31
N VAL A 92 -0.81 -3.71 -2.14
CA VAL A 92 0.41 -4.46 -1.80
C VAL A 92 0.15 -5.95 -1.92
N ASP A 93 0.89 -6.64 -2.80
CA ASP A 93 0.92 -8.10 -2.90
C ASP A 93 2.12 -8.62 -2.07
N ASN A 94 1.85 -9.11 -0.87
CA ASN A 94 2.89 -9.69 -0.03
C ASN A 94 3.18 -11.14 -0.45
N ALA A 95 4.14 -11.30 -1.36
CA ALA A 95 4.67 -12.59 -1.81
C ALA A 95 6.01 -12.94 -1.15
N ALA A 96 6.42 -12.22 -0.09
CA ALA A 96 7.63 -12.53 0.65
C ALA A 96 7.47 -13.80 1.50
N THR A 97 8.54 -14.58 1.61
CA THR A 97 8.61 -15.70 2.54
C THR A 97 8.96 -15.18 3.93
N MET A 98 7.97 -15.08 4.80
CA MET A 98 8.10 -14.44 6.11
C MET A 98 8.69 -15.38 7.18
N GLY A 99 8.44 -16.69 7.10
CA GLY A 99 8.85 -17.64 8.14
C GLY A 99 8.17 -17.32 9.47
N THR A 100 8.96 -17.10 10.53
CA THR A 100 8.47 -16.69 11.87
C THR A 100 8.54 -15.17 12.08
N TYR A 101 8.97 -14.42 11.09
CA TYR A 101 9.15 -12.97 11.18
C TYR A 101 7.91 -12.20 10.76
N THR A 102 7.84 -10.95 11.16
CA THR A 102 6.78 -10.01 10.78
C THR A 102 7.25 -9.09 9.67
N LEU A 103 6.31 -8.67 8.84
CA LEU A 103 6.52 -7.63 7.83
C LEU A 103 5.49 -6.52 8.06
N GLY A 104 5.96 -5.29 8.13
CA GLY A 104 5.10 -4.11 8.19
C GLY A 104 5.40 -3.16 7.04
N PHE A 105 4.42 -2.37 6.62
CA PHE A 105 4.57 -1.30 5.65
C PHE A 105 4.19 0.03 6.28
N LYS A 106 5.01 1.06 6.12
CA LYS A 106 4.80 2.35 6.79
C LYS A 106 5.34 3.54 6.00
N PRO A 107 4.83 4.76 6.23
CA PRO A 107 5.53 5.97 5.82
C PRO A 107 6.81 6.17 6.65
N ALA A 108 7.80 6.84 6.09
CA ALA A 108 9.06 7.15 6.76
C ALA A 108 8.81 7.87 8.09
N GLY A 109 9.38 7.33 9.17
CA GLY A 109 9.16 7.85 10.54
C GLY A 109 7.78 7.55 11.14
N GLY A 110 6.87 6.93 10.40
CA GLY A 110 5.48 6.74 10.80
C GLY A 110 5.14 5.37 11.39
N THR A 111 3.83 5.13 11.56
CA THR A 111 3.25 3.89 12.09
C THR A 111 3.00 2.89 10.97
N ALA A 112 3.36 1.63 11.18
CA ALA A 112 3.20 0.56 10.20
C ALA A 112 1.83 -0.12 10.28
N ALA A 113 1.28 -0.50 9.10
CA ALA A 113 0.31 -1.55 8.98
C ALA A 113 1.04 -2.90 8.89
N PRO A 114 0.62 -3.94 9.64
CA PRO A 114 1.17 -5.28 9.50
C PRO A 114 0.73 -5.89 8.18
N LEU A 115 1.58 -6.69 7.54
CA LEU A 115 1.25 -7.42 6.34
C LEU A 115 1.18 -8.92 6.62
N VAL A 116 0.08 -9.54 6.25
CA VAL A 116 -0.12 -10.99 6.36
C VAL A 116 0.64 -11.73 5.25
N ALA A 117 1.18 -12.90 5.56
CA ALA A 117 1.92 -13.71 4.59
C ALA A 117 1.01 -14.17 3.44
N ALA A 118 1.51 -14.12 2.21
CA ALA A 118 0.83 -14.56 0.99
C ALA A 118 -0.55 -13.90 0.75
N SER A 119 -0.76 -12.68 1.27
CA SER A 119 -2.00 -11.93 1.13
C SER A 119 -1.83 -10.65 0.30
N LYS A 120 -2.95 -10.02 0.00
CA LYS A 120 -3.04 -8.75 -0.71
C LYS A 120 -3.76 -7.74 0.16
N HIS A 121 -3.20 -6.55 0.21
CA HIS A 121 -3.65 -5.46 1.07
C HIS A 121 -4.02 -4.25 0.23
N LEU A 122 -5.08 -3.57 0.59
CA LEU A 122 -5.39 -2.22 0.10
C LEU A 122 -5.03 -1.23 1.21
N LEU A 123 -3.93 -0.53 1.02
CA LEU A 123 -3.37 0.38 2.01
C LEU A 123 -3.55 1.83 1.60
N TYR A 124 -3.69 2.72 2.58
CA TYR A 124 -3.48 4.15 2.38
C TYR A 124 -2.71 4.74 3.55
N THR A 125 -2.06 5.86 3.31
CA THR A 125 -1.34 6.62 4.34
C THR A 125 -1.71 8.09 4.28
N ASP A 126 -1.80 8.71 5.46
CA ASP A 126 -1.92 10.16 5.67
C ASP A 126 -0.56 10.87 5.77
N GLY A 127 0.52 10.15 5.44
CA GLY A 127 1.91 10.62 5.58
C GLY A 127 2.54 10.33 6.94
N SER A 128 1.76 9.89 7.94
CA SER A 128 2.26 9.56 9.28
C SER A 128 1.87 8.15 9.75
N THR A 129 0.74 7.64 9.27
CA THR A 129 0.23 6.31 9.62
C THR A 129 -0.16 5.57 8.34
N MET A 130 0.15 4.28 8.27
CA MET A 130 -0.36 3.39 7.25
C MET A 130 -1.59 2.66 7.79
N PHE A 131 -2.66 2.66 7.00
CA PHE A 131 -3.93 2.01 7.31
C PHE A 131 -4.20 0.90 6.30
N ASP A 132 -4.61 -0.27 6.78
CA ASP A 132 -5.18 -1.32 5.93
C ASP A 132 -6.69 -1.14 5.86
N VAL A 133 -7.23 -0.99 4.64
CA VAL A 133 -8.66 -0.72 4.42
C VAL A 133 -9.51 -1.97 4.68
N LEU A 134 -8.94 -3.16 4.49
CA LEU A 134 -9.67 -4.43 4.60
C LEU A 134 -9.47 -5.13 5.94
N ASP A 135 -8.78 -4.51 6.89
CA ASP A 135 -8.38 -5.07 8.18
C ASP A 135 -7.69 -6.45 8.07
N ASP A 136 -6.45 -6.46 8.43
CA ASP A 136 -5.49 -7.58 8.35
C ASP A 136 -5.90 -8.85 9.12
N ALA A 137 -6.78 -8.72 10.08
CA ALA A 137 -7.26 -9.83 10.87
C ALA A 137 -8.34 -10.66 10.15
N GLY A 138 -8.66 -10.31 8.91
CA GLY A 138 -9.74 -10.95 8.17
C GLY A 138 -11.13 -10.66 8.74
N ASN A 139 -11.24 -9.66 9.61
CA ASN A 139 -12.51 -9.27 10.21
C ASN A 139 -13.28 -8.35 9.27
N ILE A 140 -14.46 -8.75 8.89
CA ILE A 140 -15.41 -7.87 8.21
C ILE A 140 -16.32 -7.28 9.29
N THR A 141 -16.16 -5.98 9.58
CA THR A 141 -17.08 -5.25 10.46
C THR A 141 -18.16 -4.59 9.60
N ALA A 142 -19.36 -5.17 9.58
CA ALA A 142 -20.52 -4.52 8.97
C ALA A 142 -21.26 -3.70 10.04
N ASN A 143 -21.25 -2.36 9.91
CA ASN A 143 -22.03 -1.46 10.77
C ASN A 143 -23.53 -1.45 10.41
N GLY A 144 -24.05 -2.55 9.95
CA GLY A 144 -25.43 -2.74 9.50
C GLY A 144 -25.68 -4.22 9.23
N THR A 145 -26.55 -4.52 8.29
CA THR A 145 -26.84 -5.90 7.89
C THR A 145 -25.76 -6.40 6.92
N LEU A 146 -25.16 -7.55 7.21
CA LEU A 146 -24.38 -8.30 6.23
C LEU A 146 -25.34 -9.25 5.50
N ASP A 147 -25.66 -8.93 4.23
CA ASP A 147 -26.47 -9.79 3.36
C ASP A 147 -25.55 -10.64 2.48
N VAL A 148 -25.57 -11.95 2.65
CA VAL A 148 -24.76 -12.89 1.88
C VAL A 148 -25.69 -13.73 1.03
N ALA A 149 -25.69 -13.50 -0.29
CA ALA A 149 -26.54 -14.18 -1.26
C ALA A 149 -26.13 -15.65 -1.55
N GLY A 150 -25.26 -16.25 -0.79
CA GLY A 150 -24.76 -17.62 -0.94
C GLY A 150 -24.44 -18.27 0.39
N ASP A 151 -23.76 -19.41 0.34
CA ASP A 151 -23.36 -20.14 1.54
C ASP A 151 -22.27 -19.40 2.31
N VAL A 152 -22.43 -19.27 3.63
CA VAL A 152 -21.39 -18.81 4.53
C VAL A 152 -20.67 -20.03 5.11
N ASN A 153 -19.40 -20.19 4.78
CA ASN A 153 -18.60 -21.33 5.22
C ASN A 153 -17.63 -20.88 6.33
N PHE A 154 -17.81 -21.38 7.54
CA PHE A 154 -16.94 -21.16 8.68
C PHE A 154 -15.94 -22.31 8.78
N ASN A 155 -14.74 -22.15 8.21
CA ASN A 155 -13.68 -23.15 8.26
C ASN A 155 -12.74 -22.93 9.45
N GLY A 156 -12.84 -23.80 10.45
CA GLY A 156 -11.77 -23.99 11.44
C GLY A 156 -11.85 -23.12 12.69
N GLY A 157 -13.00 -22.59 13.07
CA GLY A 157 -13.19 -21.81 14.29
C GLY A 157 -14.55 -22.04 14.95
N GLU A 158 -14.70 -21.54 16.16
CA GLU A 158 -15.99 -21.50 16.84
C GLU A 158 -16.83 -20.34 16.28
N PHE A 159 -18.10 -20.58 16.07
CA PHE A 159 -19.07 -19.58 15.64
C PHE A 159 -19.74 -18.94 16.85
N PHE A 160 -19.48 -17.66 17.07
CA PHE A 160 -20.09 -16.92 18.17
C PHE A 160 -21.14 -15.94 17.66
N PHE A 161 -22.39 -16.13 18.04
CA PHE A 161 -23.36 -15.04 18.06
C PHE A 161 -23.21 -14.29 19.38
N ASN A 162 -22.49 -13.13 19.33
CA ASN A 162 -22.37 -12.30 20.51
C ASN A 162 -23.35 -11.13 20.40
N GLN A 163 -24.51 -11.27 21.00
CA GLN A 163 -25.49 -10.20 21.11
C GLN A 163 -25.74 -9.84 22.57
N ALA A 164 -25.38 -8.62 22.93
CA ALA A 164 -25.74 -8.04 24.21
C ALA A 164 -27.25 -7.71 24.23
N GLY A 165 -28.07 -8.63 24.74
CA GLY A 165 -29.39 -8.32 25.26
C GLY A 165 -30.59 -8.33 24.30
N ALA A 166 -30.57 -9.09 23.21
CA ALA A 166 -31.78 -9.30 22.39
C ALA A 166 -32.00 -10.77 22.01
N ASP A 167 -33.24 -11.12 21.72
CA ASP A 167 -33.62 -12.46 21.21
C ASP A 167 -32.97 -12.69 19.85
N LEU A 168 -32.22 -13.78 19.72
CA LEU A 168 -31.68 -14.26 18.45
C LEU A 168 -32.69 -15.25 17.86
N ASP A 169 -33.43 -14.82 16.86
CA ASP A 169 -34.18 -15.74 16.01
C ASP A 169 -33.24 -16.43 15.02
N PHE A 170 -32.76 -17.61 15.38
CA PHE A 170 -32.09 -18.50 14.44
C PHE A 170 -33.16 -19.40 13.80
N THR A 171 -33.59 -19.04 12.59
CA THR A 171 -34.52 -19.84 11.80
C THR A 171 -33.70 -20.65 10.78
N ILE A 172 -33.80 -22.00 10.86
CA ILE A 172 -33.24 -22.93 9.87
C ILE A 172 -34.32 -23.23 8.82
#